data_dcc5a5f5fdad70b8c353318cc1768497
#
_entry.id   dcc5a5f5fdad70b8c353318cc1768497
#
_cell.length_a   1.000
_cell.length_b   1.000
_cell.length_c   1.000
_cell.angle_alpha   90.00
_cell.angle_beta   90.00
_cell.angle_gamma   90.00
#
_symmetry.space_group_name_H-M   'P 1'
#
loop_
_entity.id
_entity.type
_entity.pdbx_description
1 polymer ?
#
loop_
_entity_poly.entity_id
_entity_poly.type
_entity_poly.pdbx_seq_one_letter_code
_entity_poly.pdbx_strand_id
1 'polypeptide(L)'
;MNILLINDFLEGGGAEAVFRYQHEILKKDFNVEIFYAFKYISDRKASPFSYIYSSHFKQELKSFLNNRHFDYVIIHNYNGALSPSVLDTLSKYKRKANCKVIHYAHDFHLVCPNRGYSYFKNGQTLNFQTPPTLSGFLFKRLDYRSAAHSLLKKLQWILAYTIGKKQKVFDLILTPSDFLGNQIRLLYPRIDVQRMYNSCNALGVAKKEEQKNNNVLRLVYFGRLDPVKGLVNFIEALKSSEINYTFTMIGEGEDLDAIQDTIKQAQLQDSIFVKPKMNHSDLFAELPNYDVFVLPALWYENAPLSIIEAASIGLGLFLSGHGGVLEMGQICNASHFFDPFDKKDMIQKLDILYLDFLSGSLPTADNEHLHTLFSKDTYIQNLKGYLQ
;
A
#
# COMPACT_ATOMS: atom_id res chain seq x y z
N MET A 1 21.98 -19.47 9.33
CA MET A 1 21.78 -18.50 8.24
C MET A 1 21.68 -17.12 8.83
N ASN A 2 22.43 -16.16 8.29
CA ASN A 2 22.48 -14.77 8.73
C ASN A 2 21.72 -13.90 7.74
N ILE A 3 20.77 -13.12 8.22
CA ILE A 3 19.90 -12.28 7.40
C ILE A 3 20.01 -10.81 7.84
N LEU A 4 20.15 -9.92 6.88
CA LEU A 4 20.05 -8.48 7.10
C LEU A 4 18.73 -7.96 6.53
N LEU A 5 17.92 -7.31 7.37
CA LEU A 5 16.74 -6.56 6.94
C LEU A 5 17.06 -5.07 6.87
N ILE A 6 16.70 -4.43 5.77
CA ILE A 6 16.92 -2.98 5.55
C ILE A 6 15.61 -2.28 5.27
N ASN A 7 15.35 -1.14 5.93
CA ASN A 7 14.21 -0.25 5.64
C ASN A 7 14.57 1.21 5.91
N ASP A 8 13.85 2.16 5.29
CA ASP A 8 14.01 3.59 5.57
C ASP A 8 13.73 3.91 7.04
N PHE A 9 12.63 3.39 7.59
CA PHE A 9 12.17 3.69 8.95
C PHE A 9 11.78 2.42 9.71
N LEU A 10 11.79 2.49 11.04
CA LEU A 10 11.30 1.40 11.89
C LEU A 10 9.79 1.51 12.14
N GLU A 11 9.28 2.74 12.24
CA GLU A 11 7.88 3.05 12.52
C GLU A 11 7.27 3.88 11.40
N GLY A 12 5.96 3.72 11.16
CA GLY A 12 5.25 4.41 10.09
C GLY A 12 4.00 3.66 9.64
N GLY A 13 3.86 3.46 8.34
CA GLY A 13 2.70 2.83 7.71
C GLY A 13 2.77 1.31 7.57
N GLY A 14 2.08 0.80 6.55
CA GLY A 14 1.99 -0.64 6.28
C GLY A 14 3.33 -1.31 5.94
N ALA A 15 4.21 -0.63 5.22
CA ALA A 15 5.53 -1.17 4.87
C ALA A 15 6.41 -1.41 6.11
N GLU A 16 6.40 -0.46 7.05
CA GLU A 16 7.12 -0.55 8.32
C GLU A 16 6.52 -1.65 9.22
N ALA A 17 5.21 -1.85 9.19
CA ALA A 17 4.55 -2.94 9.90
C ALA A 17 4.99 -4.30 9.35
N VAL A 18 5.04 -4.48 8.02
CA VAL A 18 5.54 -5.71 7.38
C VAL A 18 7.02 -5.93 7.72
N PHE A 19 7.85 -4.89 7.68
CA PHE A 19 9.26 -4.97 8.05
C PHE A 19 9.48 -5.47 9.49
N ARG A 20 8.78 -4.88 10.47
CA ARG A 20 8.84 -5.34 11.87
C ARG A 20 8.34 -6.76 12.02
N TYR A 21 7.24 -7.09 11.35
CA TYR A 21 6.68 -8.44 11.38
C TYR A 21 7.67 -9.47 10.82
N GLN A 22 8.31 -9.19 9.69
CA GLN A 22 9.36 -10.07 9.15
C GLN A 22 10.52 -10.25 10.13
N HIS A 23 10.99 -9.16 10.76
CA HIS A 23 12.02 -9.25 11.78
C HIS A 23 11.60 -10.19 12.93
N GLU A 24 10.38 -10.02 13.46
CA GLU A 24 9.87 -10.82 14.58
C GLU A 24 9.74 -12.32 14.26
N ILE A 25 9.36 -12.67 13.04
CA ILE A 25 9.22 -14.07 12.64
C ILE A 25 10.56 -14.71 12.28
N LEU A 26 11.40 -14.00 11.52
CA LEU A 26 12.68 -14.58 11.06
C LEU A 26 13.68 -14.76 12.21
N LYS A 27 13.71 -13.90 13.21
CA LYS A 27 14.62 -14.03 14.36
C LYS A 27 14.37 -15.27 15.22
N LYS A 28 13.23 -15.96 15.04
CA LYS A 28 12.95 -17.20 15.75
C LYS A 28 13.81 -18.37 15.25
N ASP A 29 14.17 -18.35 13.95
CA ASP A 29 14.85 -19.47 13.28
C ASP A 29 16.24 -19.09 12.73
N PHE A 30 16.51 -17.79 12.59
CA PHE A 30 17.71 -17.26 11.95
C PHE A 30 18.38 -16.17 12.78
N ASN A 31 19.66 -15.93 12.54
CA ASN A 31 20.35 -14.77 13.06
C ASN A 31 19.99 -13.54 12.19
N VAL A 32 19.17 -12.64 12.72
CA VAL A 32 18.64 -11.49 11.97
C VAL A 32 19.11 -10.18 12.57
N GLU A 33 19.74 -9.38 11.75
CA GLU A 33 20.10 -7.98 12.08
C GLU A 33 19.25 -7.01 11.26
N ILE A 34 19.03 -5.80 11.79
CA ILE A 34 18.26 -4.74 11.12
C ILE A 34 19.11 -3.49 10.91
N PHE A 35 18.93 -2.84 9.76
CA PHE A 35 19.50 -1.55 9.41
C PHE A 35 18.41 -0.59 8.94
N TYR A 36 18.31 0.59 9.58
CA TYR A 36 17.32 1.62 9.22
C TYR A 36 17.84 3.03 9.54
N ALA A 37 17.29 4.05 8.85
CA ALA A 37 17.85 5.40 8.87
C ALA A 37 17.86 6.05 10.25
N PHE A 38 16.79 5.97 11.03
CA PHE A 38 16.66 6.69 12.31
C PHE A 38 17.63 6.23 13.41
N LYS A 39 18.12 4.99 13.36
CA LYS A 39 19.13 4.51 14.29
C LYS A 39 20.44 5.34 14.21
N TYR A 40 20.63 6.05 13.11
CA TYR A 40 21.87 6.74 12.73
C TYR A 40 21.69 8.24 12.50
N ILE A 41 20.51 8.80 12.76
CA ILE A 41 20.26 10.26 12.67
C ILE A 41 19.96 10.80 14.06
N SER A 42 20.93 11.49 14.66
CA SER A 42 20.66 12.54 15.62
C SER A 42 20.52 13.85 14.85
N ASP A 43 19.32 14.45 14.83
CA ASP A 43 19.04 15.87 14.56
C ASP A 43 19.37 16.49 13.18
N ARG A 44 19.56 15.75 12.09
CA ARG A 44 19.80 16.35 10.78
C ARG A 44 18.55 16.33 9.89
N LYS A 45 18.03 17.52 9.55
CA LYS A 45 17.07 17.69 8.46
C LYS A 45 17.68 17.15 7.17
N ALA A 46 17.05 16.17 6.53
CA ALA A 46 17.50 15.63 5.26
C ALA A 46 17.53 16.74 4.20
N SER A 47 18.67 16.95 3.55
CA SER A 47 18.76 17.92 2.46
C SER A 47 18.12 17.32 1.19
N PRO A 48 17.59 18.14 0.25
CA PRO A 48 17.09 17.65 -1.02
C PRO A 48 18.13 16.80 -1.81
N PHE A 49 19.41 17.12 -1.66
CA PHE A 49 20.50 16.34 -2.27
C PHE A 49 20.68 14.96 -1.65
N SER A 50 20.51 14.83 -0.32
CA SER A 50 20.58 13.53 0.35
C SER A 50 19.43 12.61 -0.05
N TYR A 51 18.29 13.16 -0.43
CA TYR A 51 17.18 12.39 -1.02
C TYR A 51 17.60 11.71 -2.33
N ILE A 52 18.33 12.42 -3.20
CA ILE A 52 18.82 11.86 -4.47
C ILE A 52 19.96 10.87 -4.22
N TYR A 53 20.93 11.25 -3.38
CA TYR A 53 22.12 10.47 -3.10
C TYR A 53 22.67 10.78 -1.70
N SER A 54 22.52 9.85 -0.78
CA SER A 54 23.03 9.97 0.58
C SER A 54 24.41 9.30 0.72
N SER A 55 25.48 10.10 0.69
CA SER A 55 26.84 9.60 0.98
C SER A 55 26.95 9.13 2.43
N HIS A 56 26.21 9.75 3.36
CA HIS A 56 26.17 9.37 4.77
C HIS A 56 25.68 7.94 4.93
N PHE A 57 24.44 7.62 4.53
CA PHE A 57 23.90 6.27 4.68
C PHE A 57 24.63 5.21 3.85
N LYS A 58 25.20 5.59 2.71
CA LYS A 58 26.08 4.72 1.95
C LYS A 58 27.30 4.31 2.77
N GLN A 59 27.94 5.25 3.50
CA GLN A 59 29.09 4.97 4.36
C GLN A 59 28.69 4.23 5.63
N GLU A 60 27.58 4.61 6.28
CA GLU A 60 27.05 3.92 7.45
C GLU A 60 26.75 2.45 7.16
N LEU A 61 26.06 2.16 6.05
CA LEU A 61 25.81 0.78 5.63
C LEU A 61 27.12 0.05 5.32
N LYS A 62 28.11 0.72 4.69
CA LYS A 62 29.41 0.12 4.44
C LYS A 62 30.13 -0.25 5.73
N SER A 63 30.12 0.65 6.74
CA SER A 63 30.71 0.41 8.06
C SER A 63 29.96 -0.71 8.79
N PHE A 64 28.63 -0.73 8.71
CA PHE A 64 27.80 -1.76 9.30
C PHE A 64 28.11 -3.16 8.73
N LEU A 65 28.31 -3.26 7.42
CA LEU A 65 28.62 -4.51 6.71
C LEU A 65 30.07 -4.97 6.89
N ASN A 66 30.95 -4.09 7.40
CA ASN A 66 32.35 -4.46 7.59
C ASN A 66 32.50 -5.54 8.66
N ASN A 67 33.25 -6.62 8.32
CA ASN A 67 33.46 -7.79 9.16
C ASN A 67 32.17 -8.56 9.56
N ARG A 68 31.04 -8.32 8.87
CA ARG A 68 29.83 -9.12 9.01
C ARG A 68 29.60 -9.95 7.75
N HIS A 69 29.03 -11.13 7.94
CA HIS A 69 28.63 -12.01 6.84
C HIS A 69 27.13 -12.26 6.92
N PHE A 70 26.44 -11.94 5.83
CA PHE A 70 25.02 -12.24 5.64
C PHE A 70 24.85 -13.14 4.42
N ASP A 71 24.04 -14.17 4.55
CA ASP A 71 23.64 -15.06 3.47
C ASP A 71 22.59 -14.37 2.59
N TYR A 72 21.69 -13.58 3.24
CA TYR A 72 20.61 -12.84 2.59
C TYR A 72 20.55 -11.41 3.09
N VAL A 73 20.26 -10.49 2.18
CA VAL A 73 19.86 -9.12 2.48
C VAL A 73 18.45 -8.92 1.92
N ILE A 74 17.46 -8.65 2.78
CA ILE A 74 16.10 -8.30 2.38
C ILE A 74 15.94 -6.79 2.56
N ILE A 75 15.76 -6.08 1.46
CA ILE A 75 15.58 -4.63 1.48
C ILE A 75 14.14 -4.25 1.14
N HIS A 76 13.51 -3.49 2.03
CA HIS A 76 12.18 -2.93 1.88
C HIS A 76 12.24 -1.55 1.24
N ASN A 77 11.81 -0.49 1.95
CA ASN A 77 11.93 0.88 1.46
C ASN A 77 13.35 1.41 1.67
N TYR A 78 13.88 2.08 0.66
CA TYR A 78 15.22 2.67 0.68
C TYR A 78 15.29 3.98 -0.13
N ASN A 79 14.19 4.44 -0.66
CA ASN A 79 14.13 5.57 -1.58
C ASN A 79 13.73 6.88 -0.89
N GLY A 80 13.59 6.87 0.42
CA GLY A 80 13.34 8.01 1.28
C GLY A 80 14.64 8.52 1.92
N ALA A 81 14.82 8.19 3.20
CA ALA A 81 15.96 8.64 4.01
C ALA A 81 17.29 8.01 3.56
N LEU A 82 17.30 6.70 3.33
CA LEU A 82 18.51 5.97 2.91
C LEU A 82 19.00 6.39 1.53
N SER A 83 18.12 6.74 0.64
CA SER A 83 18.31 6.96 -0.80
C SER A 83 18.79 5.71 -1.57
N PRO A 84 18.64 5.64 -2.89
CA PRO A 84 19.16 4.53 -3.70
C PRO A 84 20.70 4.38 -3.67
N SER A 85 21.44 5.27 -3.00
CA SER A 85 22.89 5.15 -2.85
C SER A 85 23.33 3.92 -2.06
N VAL A 86 22.48 3.40 -1.16
CA VAL A 86 22.76 2.18 -0.38
C VAL A 86 22.90 0.95 -1.28
N LEU A 87 22.24 0.93 -2.45
CA LEU A 87 22.35 -0.15 -3.43
C LEU A 87 23.75 -0.27 -4.02
N ASP A 88 24.52 0.83 -4.08
CA ASP A 88 25.92 0.78 -4.52
C ASP A 88 26.79 -0.01 -3.52
N THR A 89 26.50 0.16 -2.22
CA THR A 89 27.18 -0.59 -1.16
C THR A 89 26.78 -2.06 -1.20
N LEU A 90 25.49 -2.34 -1.35
CA LEU A 90 24.98 -3.72 -1.46
C LEU A 90 25.55 -4.44 -2.69
N SER A 91 25.66 -3.75 -3.84
CA SER A 91 26.25 -4.33 -5.05
C SER A 91 27.70 -4.75 -4.86
N LYS A 92 28.49 -3.97 -4.10
CA LYS A 92 29.88 -4.31 -3.77
C LYS A 92 29.96 -5.44 -2.74
N TYR A 93 29.12 -5.36 -1.71
CA TYR A 93 29.03 -6.36 -0.64
C TYR A 93 28.63 -7.73 -1.20
N LYS A 94 27.57 -7.78 -2.02
CA LYS A 94 27.08 -9.01 -2.66
C LYS A 94 28.18 -9.76 -3.40
N ARG A 95 29.00 -9.05 -4.18
CA ARG A 95 30.11 -9.67 -4.93
C ARG A 95 31.21 -10.23 -4.03
N LYS A 96 31.43 -9.60 -2.84
CA LYS A 96 32.46 -10.03 -1.89
C LYS A 96 31.97 -11.17 -0.99
N ALA A 97 30.74 -11.10 -0.52
CA ALA A 97 30.17 -12.00 0.47
C ALA A 97 29.38 -13.19 -0.14
N ASN A 98 29.17 -13.18 -1.47
CA ASN A 98 28.32 -14.14 -2.18
C ASN A 98 26.92 -14.26 -1.57
N CYS A 99 26.33 -13.13 -1.14
CA CYS A 99 24.99 -13.10 -0.57
C CYS A 99 23.92 -12.86 -1.64
N LYS A 100 22.71 -13.31 -1.38
CA LYS A 100 21.52 -13.00 -2.19
C LYS A 100 20.87 -11.71 -1.70
N VAL A 101 20.42 -10.85 -2.61
CA VAL A 101 19.73 -9.59 -2.31
C VAL A 101 18.30 -9.67 -2.82
N ILE A 102 17.34 -9.64 -1.89
CA ILE A 102 15.90 -9.68 -2.15
C ILE A 102 15.32 -8.29 -1.90
N HIS A 103 14.55 -7.77 -2.85
CA HIS A 103 13.77 -6.55 -2.63
C HIS A 103 12.30 -6.89 -2.37
N TYR A 104 11.76 -6.43 -1.23
CA TYR A 104 10.34 -6.50 -0.93
C TYR A 104 9.69 -5.19 -1.35
N ALA A 105 9.05 -5.17 -2.52
CA ALA A 105 8.50 -3.97 -3.11
C ALA A 105 7.12 -3.62 -2.53
N HIS A 106 7.04 -2.55 -1.74
CA HIS A 106 5.78 -2.09 -1.13
C HIS A 106 5.02 -1.10 -1.99
N ASP A 107 5.69 -0.44 -2.93
CA ASP A 107 5.13 0.61 -3.79
C ASP A 107 5.68 0.54 -5.22
N PHE A 108 5.21 1.43 -6.08
CA PHE A 108 5.59 1.46 -7.50
C PHE A 108 6.92 2.18 -7.78
N HIS A 109 7.77 2.42 -6.79
CA HIS A 109 9.00 3.19 -6.97
C HIS A 109 9.94 2.64 -8.05
N LEU A 110 10.03 1.31 -8.19
CA LEU A 110 10.87 0.70 -9.24
C LEU A 110 10.37 1.01 -10.66
N VAL A 111 9.08 1.22 -10.84
CA VAL A 111 8.47 1.42 -12.17
C VAL A 111 8.11 2.88 -12.46
N CYS A 112 8.02 3.71 -11.43
CA CYS A 112 7.64 5.11 -11.57
C CYS A 112 8.30 5.98 -10.48
N PRO A 113 8.82 7.17 -10.79
CA PRO A 113 9.34 8.09 -9.78
C PRO A 113 8.31 8.48 -8.71
N ASN A 114 7.02 8.47 -9.05
CA ASN A 114 5.93 8.59 -8.09
C ASN A 114 5.55 7.20 -7.58
N ARG A 115 5.68 7.00 -6.27
CA ARG A 115 5.35 5.74 -5.59
C ARG A 115 3.90 5.26 -5.79
N GLY A 116 2.98 6.18 -6.17
CA GLY A 116 1.57 5.86 -6.44
C GLY A 116 1.28 5.50 -7.90
N TYR A 117 2.29 5.40 -8.77
CA TYR A 117 2.14 5.10 -10.20
C TYR A 117 1.18 6.05 -10.94
N SER A 118 1.21 7.32 -10.55
CA SER A 118 0.29 8.38 -10.98
C SER A 118 1.01 9.67 -11.32
N TYR A 119 0.28 10.60 -11.93
CA TYR A 119 0.73 11.97 -12.19
C TYR A 119 -0.42 12.96 -11.98
N PHE A 120 -0.11 14.24 -11.86
CA PHE A 120 -1.07 15.29 -11.56
C PHE A 120 -1.23 16.22 -12.77
N LYS A 121 -2.48 16.51 -13.15
CA LYS A 121 -2.83 17.44 -14.21
C LYS A 121 -4.10 18.19 -13.82
N ASN A 122 -4.06 19.53 -13.86
CA ASN A 122 -5.21 20.38 -13.53
C ASN A 122 -5.84 20.07 -12.16
N GLY A 123 -5.02 19.80 -11.14
CA GLY A 123 -5.52 19.42 -9.81
C GLY A 123 -6.02 17.99 -9.66
N GLN A 124 -6.10 17.23 -10.73
CA GLN A 124 -6.58 15.84 -10.72
C GLN A 124 -5.43 14.83 -10.68
N THR A 125 -5.65 13.72 -9.99
CA THR A 125 -4.77 12.55 -10.03
C THR A 125 -5.13 11.67 -11.23
N LEU A 126 -4.15 11.34 -12.06
CA LEU A 126 -4.29 10.46 -13.22
C LEU A 126 -3.27 9.32 -13.13
N ASN A 127 -3.69 8.12 -13.46
CA ASN A 127 -2.84 6.93 -13.37
C ASN A 127 -2.14 6.61 -14.67
N PHE A 128 -0.93 6.04 -14.58
CA PHE A 128 -0.25 5.44 -15.71
C PHE A 128 -0.84 4.06 -15.99
N GLN A 129 -1.18 3.76 -17.23
CA GLN A 129 -1.71 2.45 -17.64
C GLN A 129 -0.59 1.42 -17.83
N THR A 130 0.58 1.88 -18.23
CA THR A 130 1.79 1.06 -18.42
C THR A 130 2.98 1.77 -17.79
N PRO A 131 4.08 1.06 -17.47
CA PRO A 131 5.29 1.70 -16.94
C PRO A 131 5.73 2.85 -17.85
N PRO A 132 5.80 4.08 -17.33
CA PRO A 132 6.08 5.22 -18.17
C PRO A 132 7.52 5.19 -18.69
N THR A 133 7.69 5.44 -19.97
CA THR A 133 9.00 5.73 -20.55
C THR A 133 9.55 7.03 -19.98
N LEU A 134 10.85 7.29 -20.17
CA LEU A 134 11.48 8.54 -19.74
C LEU A 134 10.73 9.77 -20.29
N SER A 135 10.41 9.79 -21.59
CA SER A 135 9.60 10.84 -22.22
C SER A 135 8.17 10.89 -21.64
N GLY A 136 7.61 9.75 -21.27
CA GLY A 136 6.25 9.63 -20.75
C GLY A 136 6.03 10.33 -19.39
N PHE A 137 7.07 10.49 -18.57
CA PHE A 137 6.93 11.18 -17.28
C PHE A 137 7.73 12.49 -17.18
N LEU A 138 8.67 12.76 -18.09
CA LEU A 138 9.58 13.89 -17.96
C LEU A 138 8.84 15.24 -17.85
N PHE A 139 7.77 15.43 -18.63
CA PHE A 139 6.96 16.65 -18.66
C PHE A 139 5.72 16.58 -17.76
N LYS A 140 5.46 15.47 -17.06
CA LYS A 140 4.31 15.32 -16.16
C LYS A 140 4.67 15.75 -14.75
N ARG A 141 3.70 16.31 -14.01
CA ARG A 141 3.85 16.61 -12.59
C ARG A 141 3.66 15.31 -11.81
N LEU A 142 4.67 14.88 -11.06
CA LEU A 142 4.68 13.62 -10.31
C LEU A 142 4.51 13.80 -8.79
N ASP A 143 4.36 15.05 -8.33
CA ASP A 143 4.14 15.35 -6.91
C ASP A 143 3.10 16.47 -6.80
N TYR A 144 2.07 16.26 -5.99
CA TYR A 144 0.98 17.22 -5.82
C TYR A 144 1.45 18.50 -5.12
N ARG A 145 2.46 18.42 -4.23
CA ARG A 145 2.96 19.55 -3.44
C ARG A 145 3.61 20.63 -4.30
N SER A 146 4.56 20.24 -5.19
CA SER A 146 5.21 21.22 -6.07
C SER A 146 5.96 20.61 -7.26
N ALA A 147 6.30 21.48 -8.24
CA ALA A 147 7.15 21.11 -9.35
C ALA A 147 8.59 20.74 -8.91
N ALA A 148 9.11 21.39 -7.87
CA ALA A 148 10.44 21.09 -7.30
C ALA A 148 10.50 19.68 -6.71
N HIS A 149 9.49 19.26 -5.94
CA HIS A 149 9.40 17.89 -5.44
C HIS A 149 9.27 16.87 -6.59
N SER A 150 8.51 17.22 -7.63
CA SER A 150 8.40 16.38 -8.83
C SER A 150 9.75 16.23 -9.53
N LEU A 151 10.53 17.30 -9.66
CA LEU A 151 11.86 17.27 -10.27
C LEU A 151 12.84 16.41 -9.46
N LEU A 152 12.85 16.55 -8.12
CA LEU A 152 13.70 15.74 -7.24
C LEU A 152 13.41 14.24 -7.38
N LYS A 153 12.14 13.84 -7.42
CA LYS A 153 11.74 12.44 -7.64
C LYS A 153 12.22 11.91 -8.99
N LYS A 154 12.07 12.70 -10.06
CA LYS A 154 12.55 12.34 -11.40
C LYS A 154 14.07 12.17 -11.43
N LEU A 155 14.81 13.12 -10.88
CA LEU A 155 16.28 13.07 -10.83
C LEU A 155 16.76 11.86 -10.04
N GLN A 156 16.22 11.60 -8.88
CA GLN A 156 16.56 10.41 -8.09
C GLN A 156 16.35 9.14 -8.92
N TRP A 157 15.17 9.00 -9.54
CA TRP A 157 14.81 7.80 -10.29
C TRP A 157 15.69 7.60 -11.54
N ILE A 158 15.91 8.65 -12.33
CA ILE A 158 16.75 8.61 -13.54
C ILE A 158 18.18 8.22 -13.17
N LEU A 159 18.75 8.88 -12.15
CA LEU A 159 20.11 8.58 -11.70
C LEU A 159 20.26 7.17 -11.14
N ALA A 160 19.24 6.69 -10.43
CA ALA A 160 19.27 5.36 -9.84
C ALA A 160 19.07 4.24 -10.87
N TYR A 161 18.02 4.32 -11.69
CA TYR A 161 17.53 3.17 -12.45
C TYR A 161 17.77 3.26 -13.95
N THR A 162 17.84 4.47 -14.52
CA THR A 162 18.17 4.64 -15.95
C THR A 162 19.69 4.65 -16.16
N ILE A 163 20.41 5.53 -15.45
CA ILE A 163 21.85 5.71 -15.59
C ILE A 163 22.60 4.66 -14.75
N GLY A 164 22.32 4.61 -13.46
CA GLY A 164 23.02 3.77 -12.49
C GLY A 164 22.66 2.29 -12.56
N LYS A 165 21.52 1.95 -13.16
CA LYS A 165 21.01 0.56 -13.29
C LYS A 165 21.08 -0.23 -11.99
N LYS A 166 20.77 0.45 -10.85
CA LYS A 166 20.97 -0.07 -9.48
C LYS A 166 20.04 -1.24 -9.14
N GLN A 167 18.90 -1.38 -9.84
CA GLN A 167 18.00 -2.53 -9.72
C GLN A 167 18.68 -3.88 -10.05
N LYS A 168 19.79 -3.87 -10.76
CA LYS A 168 20.57 -5.10 -11.07
C LYS A 168 21.20 -5.75 -9.83
N VAL A 169 21.16 -5.09 -8.67
CA VAL A 169 21.62 -5.68 -7.41
C VAL A 169 20.69 -6.78 -6.93
N PHE A 170 19.38 -6.70 -7.27
CA PHE A 170 18.37 -7.63 -6.81
C PHE A 170 18.46 -8.96 -7.57
N ASP A 171 18.49 -10.05 -6.82
CA ASP A 171 18.34 -11.41 -7.34
C ASP A 171 16.87 -11.77 -7.49
N LEU A 172 16.07 -11.32 -6.55
CA LEU A 172 14.63 -11.56 -6.46
C LEU A 172 13.91 -10.29 -6.02
N ILE A 173 12.75 -10.04 -6.60
CA ILE A 173 11.81 -9.02 -6.13
C ILE A 173 10.53 -9.71 -5.68
N LEU A 174 10.13 -9.48 -4.44
CA LEU A 174 8.86 -9.94 -3.89
C LEU A 174 7.83 -8.80 -3.95
N THR A 175 6.63 -9.10 -4.43
CA THR A 175 5.55 -8.11 -4.56
C THR A 175 4.27 -8.62 -3.88
N PRO A 176 3.56 -7.77 -3.12
CA PRO A 176 2.33 -8.19 -2.46
C PRO A 176 1.10 -8.24 -3.38
N SER A 177 1.28 -7.99 -4.68
CA SER A 177 0.25 -8.14 -5.71
C SER A 177 0.85 -8.55 -7.05
N ASP A 178 0.07 -9.26 -7.87
CA ASP A 178 0.45 -9.54 -9.25
C ASP A 178 0.40 -8.27 -10.11
N PHE A 179 -0.47 -7.30 -9.76
CA PHE A 179 -0.54 -6.02 -10.46
C PHE A 179 0.82 -5.30 -10.42
N LEU A 180 1.43 -5.10 -9.24
CA LEU A 180 2.76 -4.51 -9.14
C LEU A 180 3.82 -5.40 -9.79
N GLY A 181 3.77 -6.71 -9.55
CA GLY A 181 4.71 -7.68 -10.13
C GLY A 181 4.76 -7.61 -11.65
N ASN A 182 3.61 -7.52 -12.30
CA ASN A 182 3.49 -7.41 -13.76
C ASN A 182 4.10 -6.10 -14.27
N GLN A 183 3.88 -4.96 -13.58
CA GLN A 183 4.51 -3.70 -13.98
C GLN A 183 6.04 -3.76 -13.87
N ILE A 184 6.58 -4.43 -12.85
CA ILE A 184 8.03 -4.61 -12.70
C ILE A 184 8.58 -5.55 -13.77
N ARG A 185 7.92 -6.66 -14.07
CA ARG A 185 8.34 -7.61 -15.13
C ARG A 185 8.38 -6.96 -16.50
N LEU A 186 7.40 -6.09 -16.82
CA LEU A 186 7.39 -5.33 -18.07
C LEU A 186 8.64 -4.45 -18.22
N LEU A 187 9.11 -3.83 -17.15
CA LEU A 187 10.26 -2.91 -17.19
C LEU A 187 11.60 -3.64 -17.01
N TYR A 188 11.63 -4.72 -16.22
CA TYR A 188 12.83 -5.47 -15.86
C TYR A 188 12.68 -6.98 -16.12
N PRO A 189 12.54 -7.44 -17.37
CA PRO A 189 12.20 -8.83 -17.70
C PRO A 189 13.29 -9.85 -17.34
N ARG A 190 14.47 -9.40 -16.91
CA ARG A 190 15.58 -10.28 -16.50
C ARG A 190 15.71 -10.47 -14.99
N ILE A 191 14.89 -9.78 -14.20
CA ILE A 191 14.88 -9.92 -12.75
C ILE A 191 13.77 -10.90 -12.40
N ASP A 192 14.05 -11.85 -11.52
CA ASP A 192 13.01 -12.73 -10.99
C ASP A 192 12.05 -11.92 -10.10
N VAL A 193 10.75 -12.01 -10.39
CA VAL A 193 9.71 -11.29 -9.65
C VAL A 193 8.64 -12.29 -9.25
N GLN A 194 8.48 -12.49 -7.94
CA GLN A 194 7.53 -13.43 -7.36
C GLN A 194 6.51 -12.70 -6.50
N ARG A 195 5.28 -13.25 -6.47
CA ARG A 195 4.24 -12.72 -5.59
C ARG A 195 4.41 -13.26 -4.18
N MET A 196 4.28 -12.38 -3.20
CA MET A 196 4.23 -12.72 -1.79
C MET A 196 3.23 -11.83 -1.08
N TYR A 197 2.01 -12.31 -0.85
CA TYR A 197 0.98 -11.57 -0.13
C TYR A 197 1.45 -11.24 1.29
N ASN A 198 1.02 -10.06 1.78
CA ASN A 198 1.21 -9.71 3.19
C ASN A 198 0.26 -10.54 4.06
N SER A 199 0.70 -10.90 5.26
CA SER A 199 -0.20 -11.55 6.22
C SER A 199 -1.24 -10.57 6.76
N CYS A 200 -2.45 -11.07 7.00
CA CYS A 200 -3.51 -10.33 7.66
C CYS A 200 -3.71 -10.82 9.09
N ASN A 201 -3.70 -9.89 10.05
CA ASN A 201 -3.88 -10.22 11.47
C ASN A 201 -5.35 -10.37 11.88
N ALA A 202 -6.27 -9.99 11.00
CA ALA A 202 -7.71 -10.00 11.26
C ALA A 202 -8.37 -11.38 11.05
N LEU A 203 -7.65 -12.32 10.44
CA LEU A 203 -8.19 -13.64 10.15
C LEU A 203 -8.52 -14.38 11.46
N GLY A 204 -9.74 -14.92 11.53
CA GLY A 204 -10.23 -15.63 12.72
C GLY A 204 -10.97 -14.74 13.72
N VAL A 205 -11.19 -13.48 13.45
CA VAL A 205 -12.12 -12.63 14.20
C VAL A 205 -13.55 -13.13 13.97
N ALA A 206 -14.41 -13.05 14.99
CA ALA A 206 -15.78 -13.51 14.89
C ALA A 206 -16.53 -12.83 13.74
N LYS A 207 -17.30 -13.64 12.99
CA LYS A 207 -18.17 -13.11 11.93
C LYS A 207 -19.17 -12.14 12.52
N LYS A 208 -19.55 -11.17 11.70
CA LYS A 208 -20.67 -10.28 11.99
C LYS A 208 -21.95 -11.10 12.24
N GLU A 209 -22.66 -10.81 13.35
CA GLU A 209 -24.02 -11.31 13.54
C GLU A 209 -24.96 -10.63 12.54
N GLU A 210 -25.93 -11.39 12.00
CA GLU A 210 -26.96 -10.81 11.14
C GLU A 210 -27.76 -9.78 11.93
N GLN A 211 -27.55 -8.50 11.60
CA GLN A 211 -28.34 -7.43 12.21
C GLN A 211 -29.67 -7.30 11.47
N LYS A 212 -30.75 -7.04 12.24
CA LYS A 212 -32.10 -6.81 11.69
C LYS A 212 -32.01 -5.69 10.64
N ASN A 213 -32.39 -6.02 9.40
CA ASN A 213 -32.41 -5.11 8.28
C ASN A 213 -33.46 -4.02 8.51
N ASN A 214 -33.02 -2.78 8.75
CA ASN A 214 -33.87 -1.59 8.88
C ASN A 214 -33.78 -0.69 7.63
N ASN A 215 -33.42 -1.28 6.49
CA ASN A 215 -33.27 -0.61 5.17
C ASN A 215 -32.27 0.55 5.16
N VAL A 216 -31.36 0.64 6.13
CA VAL A 216 -30.29 1.62 6.17
C VAL A 216 -28.94 0.90 5.91
N LEU A 217 -28.34 1.14 4.77
CA LEU A 217 -27.01 0.60 4.40
C LEU A 217 -25.91 1.31 5.18
N ARG A 218 -25.19 0.60 6.04
CA ARG A 218 -24.12 1.17 6.87
C ARG A 218 -22.77 0.96 6.19
N LEU A 219 -22.28 2.01 5.57
CA LEU A 219 -21.00 2.06 4.89
C LEU A 219 -19.89 2.45 5.86
N VAL A 220 -18.70 1.86 5.71
CA VAL A 220 -17.52 2.23 6.49
C VAL A 220 -16.27 2.34 5.58
N TYR A 221 -15.44 3.32 5.88
CA TYR A 221 -14.05 3.43 5.43
C TYR A 221 -13.14 3.47 6.65
N PHE A 222 -12.02 2.78 6.63
CA PHE A 222 -10.98 2.94 7.62
C PHE A 222 -9.59 2.99 6.98
N GLY A 223 -8.78 3.93 7.44
CA GLY A 223 -7.46 4.17 6.88
C GLY A 223 -7.06 5.65 6.91
N ARG A 224 -6.00 6.00 6.16
CA ARG A 224 -5.57 7.39 6.05
C ARG A 224 -6.55 8.20 5.21
N LEU A 225 -6.86 9.41 5.69
CA LEU A 225 -7.72 10.36 4.99
C LEU A 225 -6.86 11.24 4.08
N ASP A 226 -6.39 10.67 2.97
CA ASP A 226 -5.54 11.38 2.00
C ASP A 226 -6.32 11.63 0.69
N PRO A 227 -6.01 12.70 -0.08
CA PRO A 227 -6.72 13.05 -1.33
C PRO A 227 -6.77 11.90 -2.35
N VAL A 228 -5.72 11.08 -2.40
CA VAL A 228 -5.64 9.94 -3.32
C VAL A 228 -6.57 8.79 -2.96
N LYS A 229 -7.20 8.81 -1.78
CA LYS A 229 -8.21 7.83 -1.36
C LYS A 229 -9.59 8.10 -1.93
N GLY A 230 -9.83 9.28 -2.53
CA GLY A 230 -11.04 9.60 -3.27
C GLY A 230 -12.31 9.79 -2.43
N LEU A 231 -12.19 9.98 -1.12
CA LEU A 231 -13.32 10.10 -0.20
C LEU A 231 -14.22 11.29 -0.52
N VAL A 232 -13.64 12.44 -0.92
CA VAL A 232 -14.39 13.63 -1.35
C VAL A 232 -15.25 13.29 -2.58
N ASN A 233 -14.68 12.61 -3.59
CA ASN A 233 -15.43 12.19 -4.78
C ASN A 233 -16.57 11.23 -4.43
N PHE A 234 -16.35 10.35 -3.47
CA PHE A 234 -17.36 9.40 -3.02
C PHE A 234 -18.50 10.11 -2.27
N ILE A 235 -18.22 11.08 -1.41
CA ILE A 235 -19.22 11.91 -0.74
C ILE A 235 -20.09 12.66 -1.77
N GLU A 236 -19.49 13.19 -2.83
CA GLU A 236 -20.23 13.85 -3.91
C GLU A 236 -21.10 12.87 -4.72
N ALA A 237 -20.73 11.59 -4.80
CA ALA A 237 -21.60 10.56 -5.39
C ALA A 237 -22.76 10.24 -4.45
N LEU A 238 -22.50 10.03 -3.15
CA LEU A 238 -23.54 9.80 -2.14
C LEU A 238 -24.58 10.90 -2.08
N LYS A 239 -24.17 12.18 -2.19
CA LYS A 239 -25.07 13.33 -2.27
C LYS A 239 -26.10 13.22 -3.39
N SER A 240 -25.74 12.57 -4.49
CA SER A 240 -26.57 12.44 -5.69
C SER A 240 -27.27 11.09 -5.79
N SER A 241 -27.09 10.19 -4.84
CA SER A 241 -27.76 8.90 -4.76
C SER A 241 -29.07 9.00 -3.98
N GLU A 242 -30.01 8.11 -4.24
CA GLU A 242 -31.34 8.04 -3.56
C GLU A 242 -31.40 6.90 -2.55
N ILE A 243 -30.27 6.19 -2.29
CA ILE A 243 -30.24 5.08 -1.33
C ILE A 243 -30.33 5.61 0.12
N ASN A 244 -30.89 4.77 1.01
CA ASN A 244 -30.90 5.07 2.43
C ASN A 244 -29.64 4.53 3.10
N TYR A 245 -28.75 5.41 3.58
CA TYR A 245 -27.42 5.02 4.07
C TYR A 245 -26.94 5.83 5.27
N THR A 246 -25.95 5.28 5.95
CA THR A 246 -24.99 6.02 6.75
C THR A 246 -23.58 5.71 6.26
N PHE A 247 -22.66 6.67 6.35
CA PHE A 247 -21.25 6.47 5.99
C PHE A 247 -20.33 6.95 7.10
N THR A 248 -19.52 6.07 7.63
CA THR A 248 -18.53 6.39 8.67
C THR A 248 -17.11 6.26 8.12
N MET A 249 -16.32 7.30 8.26
CA MET A 249 -14.89 7.29 7.97
C MET A 249 -14.09 7.28 9.27
N ILE A 250 -13.20 6.28 9.43
CA ILE A 250 -12.38 6.09 10.64
C ILE A 250 -10.92 6.31 10.26
N GLY A 251 -10.30 7.40 10.73
CA GLY A 251 -8.92 7.69 10.39
C GLY A 251 -8.48 9.13 10.61
N GLU A 252 -7.27 9.41 10.13
CA GLU A 252 -6.64 10.72 10.14
C GLU A 252 -5.88 10.94 8.82
N GLY A 253 -5.67 12.19 8.41
CA GLY A 253 -4.93 12.51 7.21
C GLY A 253 -5.12 13.96 6.76
N GLU A 254 -4.39 14.34 5.72
CA GLU A 254 -4.35 15.72 5.23
C GLU A 254 -5.64 16.17 4.52
N ASP A 255 -6.54 15.23 4.19
CA ASP A 255 -7.82 15.52 3.51
C ASP A 255 -8.99 15.73 4.51
N LEU A 256 -8.75 15.68 5.81
CA LEU A 256 -9.78 15.74 6.84
C LEU A 256 -10.62 17.02 6.72
N ASP A 257 -9.98 18.18 6.59
CA ASP A 257 -10.67 19.47 6.47
C ASP A 257 -11.54 19.53 5.20
N ALA A 258 -11.00 19.07 4.07
CA ALA A 258 -11.74 19.02 2.80
C ALA A 258 -12.94 18.07 2.87
N ILE A 259 -12.80 16.92 3.56
CA ILE A 259 -13.90 15.98 3.81
C ILE A 259 -15.00 16.64 4.64
N GLN A 260 -14.65 17.31 5.76
CA GLN A 260 -15.60 17.99 6.63
C GLN A 260 -16.32 19.12 5.92
N ASP A 261 -15.60 19.94 5.14
CA ASP A 261 -16.17 21.00 4.33
C ASP A 261 -17.15 20.44 3.28
N THR A 262 -16.79 19.35 2.61
CA THR A 262 -17.66 18.69 1.63
C THR A 262 -18.94 18.16 2.26
N ILE A 263 -18.87 17.50 3.43
CA ILE A 263 -20.04 17.03 4.18
C ILE A 263 -20.98 18.19 4.51
N LYS A 264 -20.43 19.32 5.00
CA LYS A 264 -21.19 20.50 5.35
C LYS A 264 -21.86 21.15 4.14
N GLN A 265 -21.12 21.34 3.04
CA GLN A 265 -21.64 21.91 1.80
C GLN A 265 -22.70 21.03 1.13
N ALA A 266 -22.57 19.72 1.29
CA ALA A 266 -23.54 18.74 0.80
C ALA A 266 -24.78 18.60 1.71
N GLN A 267 -24.76 19.16 2.92
CA GLN A 267 -25.82 19.02 3.96
C GLN A 267 -26.04 17.54 4.39
N LEU A 268 -24.94 16.78 4.54
CA LEU A 268 -24.95 15.35 4.85
C LEU A 268 -24.50 15.01 6.29
N GLN A 269 -24.54 15.98 7.23
CA GLN A 269 -24.04 15.81 8.60
C GLN A 269 -24.80 14.75 9.40
N ASP A 270 -26.05 14.48 9.03
CA ASP A 270 -26.90 13.47 9.70
C ASP A 270 -26.65 12.05 9.15
N SER A 271 -25.95 11.92 8.01
CA SER A 271 -25.71 10.64 7.34
C SER A 271 -24.23 10.26 7.23
N ILE A 272 -23.31 11.25 7.32
CA ILE A 272 -21.87 11.00 7.15
C ILE A 272 -21.10 11.44 8.40
N PHE A 273 -20.31 10.52 8.95
CA PHE A 273 -19.57 10.69 10.19
C PHE A 273 -18.08 10.49 9.99
N VAL A 274 -17.27 11.27 10.71
CA VAL A 274 -15.81 11.08 10.77
C VAL A 274 -15.43 10.77 12.21
N LYS A 275 -14.77 9.62 12.41
CA LYS A 275 -14.22 9.19 13.69
C LYS A 275 -12.69 9.28 13.66
N PRO A 276 -12.05 9.60 14.80
CA PRO A 276 -10.59 9.59 14.88
C PRO A 276 -10.04 8.19 14.60
N LYS A 277 -8.74 8.14 14.29
CA LYS A 277 -8.02 6.89 14.15
C LYS A 277 -8.12 6.05 15.43
N MET A 278 -8.46 4.78 15.26
CA MET A 278 -8.56 3.79 16.32
C MET A 278 -7.34 2.87 16.32
N ASN A 279 -7.02 2.30 17.47
CA ASN A 279 -6.12 1.16 17.52
C ASN A 279 -6.79 -0.08 16.89
N HIS A 280 -6.01 -1.11 16.59
CA HIS A 280 -6.52 -2.28 15.87
C HIS A 280 -7.63 -3.02 16.62
N SER A 281 -7.54 -3.18 17.96
CA SER A 281 -8.56 -3.90 18.74
C SER A 281 -9.89 -3.15 18.75
N ASP A 282 -9.87 -1.84 18.94
CA ASP A 282 -11.08 -1.01 18.98
C ASP A 282 -11.74 -0.93 17.60
N LEU A 283 -10.91 -0.83 16.54
CA LEU A 283 -11.40 -0.87 15.16
C LEU A 283 -12.16 -2.18 14.89
N PHE A 284 -11.56 -3.33 15.23
CA PHE A 284 -12.18 -4.64 14.98
C PHE A 284 -13.41 -4.91 15.85
N ALA A 285 -13.53 -4.28 17.01
CA ALA A 285 -14.76 -4.29 17.81
C ALA A 285 -15.86 -3.42 17.18
N GLU A 286 -15.48 -2.34 16.48
CA GLU A 286 -16.41 -1.41 15.85
C GLU A 286 -16.94 -1.92 14.49
N LEU A 287 -16.08 -2.57 13.67
CA LEU A 287 -16.40 -2.96 12.29
C LEU A 287 -17.65 -3.85 12.13
N PRO A 288 -18.01 -4.76 13.07
CA PRO A 288 -19.26 -5.53 12.97
C PRO A 288 -20.54 -4.68 12.93
N ASN A 289 -20.49 -3.40 13.29
CA ASN A 289 -21.63 -2.49 13.22
C ASN A 289 -21.97 -2.03 11.80
N TYR A 290 -21.15 -2.35 10.80
CA TYR A 290 -21.31 -1.90 9.41
C TYR A 290 -21.66 -3.06 8.47
N ASP A 291 -22.14 -2.71 7.26
CA ASP A 291 -22.56 -3.68 6.25
C ASP A 291 -21.51 -3.81 5.13
N VAL A 292 -20.93 -2.69 4.71
CA VAL A 292 -20.04 -2.62 3.55
C VAL A 292 -18.84 -1.73 3.84
N PHE A 293 -17.65 -2.24 3.53
CA PHE A 293 -16.41 -1.47 3.47
C PHE A 293 -16.28 -0.80 2.10
N VAL A 294 -15.91 0.49 2.11
CA VAL A 294 -15.74 1.31 0.90
C VAL A 294 -14.29 1.71 0.73
N LEU A 295 -13.72 1.53 -0.46
CA LEU A 295 -12.39 2.03 -0.81
C LEU A 295 -12.40 2.67 -2.21
N PRO A 296 -12.67 3.99 -2.33
CA PRO A 296 -12.81 4.71 -3.59
C PRO A 296 -11.48 5.30 -4.08
N ALA A 297 -10.39 4.55 -3.95
CA ALA A 297 -9.04 5.03 -4.23
C ALA A 297 -8.91 5.53 -5.67
N LEU A 298 -8.35 6.75 -5.84
CA LEU A 298 -8.06 7.36 -7.14
C LEU A 298 -6.73 6.87 -7.71
N TRP A 299 -5.77 6.55 -6.87
CA TRP A 299 -4.49 6.01 -7.28
C TRP A 299 -4.49 4.48 -7.26
N TYR A 300 -3.48 3.87 -7.88
CA TYR A 300 -3.28 2.43 -7.72
C TYR A 300 -2.75 2.12 -6.32
N GLU A 301 -3.57 1.48 -5.51
CA GLU A 301 -3.09 0.77 -4.33
C GLU A 301 -2.33 -0.49 -4.77
N ASN A 302 -1.39 -0.94 -3.95
CA ASN A 302 -0.67 -2.17 -4.25
C ASN A 302 -1.45 -3.40 -3.75
N ALA A 303 -1.54 -3.57 -2.43
CA ALA A 303 -2.30 -4.66 -1.80
C ALA A 303 -2.86 -4.15 -0.46
N PRO A 304 -3.99 -3.41 -0.48
CA PRO A 304 -4.54 -2.80 0.72
C PRO A 304 -5.11 -3.87 1.66
N LEU A 305 -4.46 -4.06 2.82
CA LEU A 305 -4.88 -5.05 3.82
C LEU A 305 -6.28 -4.76 4.37
N SER A 306 -6.72 -3.51 4.37
CA SER A 306 -8.07 -3.13 4.80
C SER A 306 -9.19 -3.85 4.06
N ILE A 307 -8.96 -4.23 2.79
CA ILE A 307 -9.92 -5.06 2.02
C ILE A 307 -10.03 -6.45 2.64
N ILE A 308 -8.87 -7.09 2.90
CA ILE A 308 -8.83 -8.44 3.49
C ILE A 308 -9.38 -8.41 4.92
N GLU A 309 -9.04 -7.39 5.68
CA GLU A 309 -9.54 -7.15 7.05
C GLU A 309 -11.07 -7.04 7.06
N ALA A 310 -11.64 -6.19 6.20
CA ALA A 310 -13.09 -6.01 6.10
C ALA A 310 -13.79 -7.31 5.63
N ALA A 311 -13.25 -7.97 4.62
CA ALA A 311 -13.79 -9.21 4.09
C ALA A 311 -13.79 -10.34 5.14
N SER A 312 -12.72 -10.45 5.95
CA SER A 312 -12.57 -11.51 6.96
C SER A 312 -13.59 -11.46 8.08
N ILE A 313 -14.17 -10.29 8.36
CA ILE A 313 -15.25 -10.10 9.33
C ILE A 313 -16.65 -10.09 8.70
N GLY A 314 -16.74 -10.42 7.41
CA GLY A 314 -18.01 -10.60 6.70
C GLY A 314 -18.65 -9.32 6.17
N LEU A 315 -17.91 -8.21 6.04
CA LEU A 315 -18.41 -7.03 5.35
C LEU A 315 -18.45 -7.27 3.84
N GLY A 316 -19.48 -6.75 3.16
CA GLY A 316 -19.47 -6.55 1.72
C GLY A 316 -18.39 -5.53 1.34
N LEU A 317 -18.00 -5.52 0.07
CA LEU A 317 -16.93 -4.65 -0.40
C LEU A 317 -17.43 -3.78 -1.57
N PHE A 318 -17.24 -2.46 -1.48
CA PHE A 318 -17.51 -1.49 -2.54
C PHE A 318 -16.21 -0.76 -2.90
N LEU A 319 -15.61 -1.12 -4.04
CA LEU A 319 -14.20 -0.86 -4.31
C LEU A 319 -13.98 -0.20 -5.68
N SER A 320 -12.97 0.66 -5.78
CA SER A 320 -12.50 1.13 -7.08
C SER A 320 -11.98 -0.03 -7.93
N GLY A 321 -12.44 -0.12 -9.21
CA GLY A 321 -12.19 -1.25 -10.10
C GLY A 321 -10.83 -1.21 -10.79
N HIS A 322 -9.72 -0.90 -10.08
CA HIS A 322 -8.40 -0.81 -10.69
C HIS A 322 -7.25 -1.20 -9.76
N GLY A 323 -6.10 -1.51 -10.35
CA GLY A 323 -4.84 -1.79 -9.64
C GLY A 323 -4.94 -2.94 -8.65
N GLY A 324 -4.21 -2.85 -7.56
CA GLY A 324 -4.24 -3.85 -6.50
C GLY A 324 -5.56 -3.87 -5.71
N VAL A 325 -6.38 -2.80 -5.77
CA VAL A 325 -7.73 -2.80 -5.18
C VAL A 325 -8.61 -3.82 -5.91
N LEU A 326 -8.61 -3.78 -7.25
CA LEU A 326 -9.35 -4.76 -8.07
C LEU A 326 -8.86 -6.19 -7.80
N GLU A 327 -7.53 -6.41 -7.76
CA GLU A 327 -6.94 -7.72 -7.50
C GLU A 327 -7.37 -8.27 -6.12
N MET A 328 -7.21 -7.46 -5.05
CA MET A 328 -7.59 -7.89 -3.70
C MET A 328 -9.10 -8.12 -3.56
N GLY A 329 -9.92 -7.27 -4.17
CA GLY A 329 -11.37 -7.44 -4.17
C GLY A 329 -11.83 -8.70 -4.91
N GLN A 330 -11.19 -9.04 -6.04
CA GLN A 330 -11.46 -10.29 -6.78
C GLN A 330 -11.09 -11.53 -5.95
N ILE A 331 -9.97 -11.49 -5.23
CA ILE A 331 -9.55 -12.58 -4.34
C ILE A 331 -10.57 -12.80 -3.22
N CYS A 332 -11.13 -11.73 -2.66
CA CYS A 332 -12.15 -11.82 -1.62
C CYS A 332 -13.50 -12.34 -2.14
N ASN A 333 -13.77 -12.24 -3.43
CA ASN A 333 -15.02 -12.63 -4.08
C ASN A 333 -16.29 -12.04 -3.44
N ALA A 334 -16.18 -10.87 -2.83
CA ALA A 334 -17.24 -10.21 -2.07
C ALA A 334 -17.45 -8.76 -2.53
N SER A 335 -17.10 -8.43 -3.79
CA SER A 335 -16.88 -7.06 -4.20
C SER A 335 -17.83 -6.58 -5.28
N HIS A 336 -18.32 -5.34 -5.08
CA HIS A 336 -18.85 -4.51 -6.15
C HIS A 336 -17.78 -3.50 -6.57
N PHE A 337 -17.52 -3.41 -7.88
CA PHE A 337 -16.49 -2.51 -8.42
C PHE A 337 -17.11 -1.35 -9.19
N PHE A 338 -16.48 -0.18 -9.08
CA PHE A 338 -16.85 1.03 -9.79
C PHE A 338 -15.62 1.78 -10.31
N ASP A 339 -15.83 2.65 -11.31
CA ASP A 339 -14.80 3.60 -11.76
C ASP A 339 -14.78 4.82 -10.82
N PRO A 340 -13.70 5.05 -10.04
CA PRO A 340 -13.63 6.18 -9.11
C PRO A 340 -13.54 7.56 -9.80
N PHE A 341 -13.38 7.59 -11.12
CA PHE A 341 -13.34 8.80 -11.93
C PHE A 341 -14.68 9.08 -12.63
N ASP A 342 -15.62 8.12 -12.62
CA ASP A 342 -16.96 8.29 -13.18
C ASP A 342 -18.04 8.29 -12.10
N LYS A 343 -18.53 9.51 -11.78
CA LYS A 343 -19.59 9.71 -10.78
C LYS A 343 -20.88 8.95 -11.12
N LYS A 344 -21.21 8.81 -12.42
CA LYS A 344 -22.45 8.13 -12.84
C LYS A 344 -22.33 6.64 -12.63
N ASP A 345 -21.20 6.05 -13.00
CA ASP A 345 -20.92 4.64 -12.73
C ASP A 345 -20.98 4.34 -11.23
N MET A 346 -20.37 5.23 -10.43
CA MET A 346 -20.34 5.09 -8.97
C MET A 346 -21.76 5.07 -8.38
N ILE A 347 -22.65 5.99 -8.81
CA ILE A 347 -24.06 6.03 -8.37
C ILE A 347 -24.78 4.76 -8.82
N GLN A 348 -24.67 4.39 -10.10
CA GLN A 348 -25.32 3.18 -10.63
C GLN A 348 -24.90 1.91 -9.86
N LYS A 349 -23.62 1.79 -9.52
CA LYS A 349 -23.11 0.67 -8.74
C LYS A 349 -23.55 0.71 -7.26
N LEU A 350 -23.73 1.91 -6.68
CA LEU A 350 -24.34 2.08 -5.37
C LEU A 350 -25.79 1.59 -5.34
N ASP A 351 -26.57 1.88 -6.38
CA ASP A 351 -27.96 1.42 -6.48
C ASP A 351 -28.03 -0.13 -6.54
N ILE A 352 -27.14 -0.76 -7.31
CA ILE A 352 -27.04 -2.22 -7.36
C ILE A 352 -26.66 -2.79 -5.98
N LEU A 353 -25.63 -2.23 -5.35
CA LEU A 353 -25.20 -2.64 -4.02
C LEU A 353 -26.34 -2.54 -2.99
N TYR A 354 -27.14 -1.46 -3.07
CA TYR A 354 -28.27 -1.26 -2.16
C TYR A 354 -29.40 -2.27 -2.40
N LEU A 355 -29.68 -2.64 -3.64
CA LEU A 355 -30.63 -3.70 -3.96
C LEU A 355 -30.18 -5.06 -3.42
N ASP A 356 -28.90 -5.40 -3.55
CA ASP A 356 -28.32 -6.61 -2.98
C ASP A 356 -28.38 -6.61 -1.45
N PHE A 357 -28.17 -5.45 -0.84
CA PHE A 357 -28.35 -5.29 0.63
C PHE A 357 -29.80 -5.53 1.07
N LEU A 358 -30.77 -4.93 0.37
CA LEU A 358 -32.19 -5.08 0.71
C LEU A 358 -32.70 -6.50 0.53
N SER A 359 -32.18 -7.23 -0.45
CA SER A 359 -32.54 -8.64 -0.72
C SER A 359 -31.76 -9.63 0.15
N GLY A 360 -30.80 -9.17 0.97
CA GLY A 360 -29.93 -10.04 1.77
C GLY A 360 -28.92 -10.83 0.93
N SER A 361 -28.63 -10.39 -0.29
CA SER A 361 -27.72 -11.06 -1.23
C SER A 361 -26.35 -10.40 -1.34
N LEU A 362 -25.96 -9.56 -0.37
CA LEU A 362 -24.61 -9.01 -0.35
C LEU A 362 -23.59 -10.16 -0.37
N PRO A 363 -22.65 -10.15 -1.34
CA PRO A 363 -21.64 -11.19 -1.40
C PRO A 363 -20.72 -11.09 -0.17
N THR A 364 -20.35 -12.25 0.37
CA THR A 364 -19.44 -12.38 1.49
C THR A 364 -18.23 -13.21 1.10
N ALA A 365 -17.08 -12.91 1.68
CA ALA A 365 -15.86 -13.64 1.39
C ALA A 365 -15.87 -15.05 1.99
N ASP A 366 -15.18 -15.97 1.31
CA ASP A 366 -14.82 -17.27 1.87
C ASP A 366 -13.62 -17.11 2.81
N ASN A 367 -13.88 -17.18 4.11
CA ASN A 367 -12.85 -17.03 5.14
C ASN A 367 -11.80 -18.16 5.11
N GLU A 368 -12.14 -19.37 4.69
CA GLU A 368 -11.19 -20.45 4.55
C GLU A 368 -10.19 -20.16 3.43
N HIS A 369 -10.70 -19.66 2.30
CA HIS A 369 -9.86 -19.20 1.20
C HIS A 369 -8.94 -18.03 1.62
N LEU A 370 -9.47 -17.04 2.32
CA LEU A 370 -8.65 -15.93 2.83
C LEU A 370 -7.58 -16.41 3.80
N HIS A 371 -7.92 -17.35 4.70
CA HIS A 371 -6.97 -17.93 5.63
C HIS A 371 -5.84 -18.66 4.92
N THR A 372 -6.16 -19.42 3.87
CA THR A 372 -5.16 -20.12 3.06
C THR A 372 -4.14 -19.17 2.43
N LEU A 373 -4.57 -17.97 1.98
CA LEU A 373 -3.68 -17.03 1.30
C LEU A 373 -2.95 -16.07 2.24
N PHE A 374 -3.62 -15.60 3.30
CA PHE A 374 -3.18 -14.45 4.09
C PHE A 374 -2.84 -14.78 5.55
N SER A 375 -2.88 -16.07 5.95
CA SER A 375 -2.52 -16.46 7.31
C SER A 375 -1.03 -16.20 7.60
N LYS A 376 -0.72 -16.05 8.88
CA LYS A 376 0.66 -15.92 9.35
C LYS A 376 1.53 -17.11 8.95
N ASP A 377 0.97 -18.33 9.05
CA ASP A 377 1.68 -19.55 8.74
C ASP A 377 2.03 -19.65 7.25
N THR A 378 1.07 -19.33 6.37
CA THR A 378 1.29 -19.26 4.92
C THR A 378 2.36 -18.22 4.58
N TYR A 379 2.28 -17.03 5.20
CA TYR A 379 3.29 -16.00 5.01
C TYR A 379 4.70 -16.47 5.41
N ILE A 380 4.82 -17.08 6.60
CA ILE A 380 6.10 -17.61 7.11
C ILE A 380 6.64 -18.70 6.19
N GLN A 381 5.80 -19.64 5.78
CA GLN A 381 6.17 -20.73 4.89
C GLN A 381 6.69 -20.19 3.55
N ASN A 382 5.97 -19.28 2.92
CA ASN A 382 6.37 -18.67 1.65
C ASN A 382 7.69 -17.89 1.80
N LEU A 383 7.81 -17.06 2.84
CA LEU A 383 9.04 -16.29 3.08
C LEU A 383 10.26 -17.20 3.24
N LYS A 384 10.12 -18.28 4.03
CA LYS A 384 11.20 -19.27 4.23
C LYS A 384 11.53 -20.02 2.94
N GLY A 385 10.53 -20.28 2.09
CA GLY A 385 10.74 -20.90 0.77
C GLY A 385 11.62 -20.07 -0.15
N TYR A 386 11.54 -18.74 -0.08
CA TYR A 386 12.41 -17.84 -0.86
C TYR A 386 13.83 -17.71 -0.29
N LEU A 387 14.08 -18.22 0.92
CA LEU A 387 15.39 -18.21 1.59
C LEU A 387 16.13 -19.56 1.49
N GLN A 388 15.65 -20.47 0.71
CA GLN A 388 16.30 -21.76 0.38
C GLN A 388 16.91 -21.68 -1.02
#